data_4c91339ecb6eda1248180bffbaddcf11
#
_entry.id   4c91339ecb6eda1248180bffbaddcf11
#
_cell.length_a   1.000
_cell.length_b   1.000
_cell.length_c   1.000
_cell.angle_alpha   90.00
_cell.angle_beta   90.00
_cell.angle_gamma   90.00
#
_symmetry.space_group_name_H-M   'P 1'
#
loop_
_entity.id
_entity.type
_entity.pdbx_description
1 polymer ?
#
loop_
_entity_poly.entity_id
_entity_poly.type
_entity_poly.pdbx_seq_one_letter_code
_entity_poly.pdbx_strand_id
1 'polypeptide(L)'
;MESSSFLNVDEQPISLEQVVKYLQISGKLGQFIGDILRQYIIDQELQMREDIAISPAITEQAIIDFRLKNQLSEPKAFQEWLKNNGTDYEIFHSTISFNFKLEKLKAVVTENKLQEYFIERKIFLDRVVISRIIVDNRELAEELQAQIEEGASFEQLAKEYSLTDDRIVNGIMGPVSRGSMPDKLRAAVDVASPGEIIGPIELEERYGLFRVEQFLPASLTDTQLKQTLQNELFEKWLAEKIQKLTVKLQVK
;
A
#
# COMPACT_ATOMS: atom_id res chain seq x y z
N MET A 1 -31.66 25.76 25.48
CA MET A 1 -30.61 25.81 24.46
C MET A 1 -31.17 25.11 23.23
N GLU A 2 -31.47 25.82 22.18
CA GLU A 2 -31.89 25.21 20.92
C GLU A 2 -30.76 24.31 20.46
N SER A 3 -31.00 23.02 20.36
CA SER A 3 -30.06 22.08 19.80
C SER A 3 -29.88 22.47 18.32
N SER A 4 -28.74 23.03 17.98
CA SER A 4 -28.44 23.38 16.59
C SER A 4 -28.59 22.10 15.74
N SER A 5 -29.42 22.19 14.70
CA SER A 5 -29.58 21.11 13.72
C SER A 5 -28.23 20.83 13.09
N PHE A 6 -27.77 19.57 13.11
CA PHE A 6 -26.57 19.14 12.42
C PHE A 6 -26.82 18.98 10.91
N LEU A 7 -27.98 18.43 10.55
CA LEU A 7 -28.44 18.31 9.17
C LEU A 7 -29.97 18.21 9.14
N ASN A 8 -30.59 18.47 7.98
CA ASN A 8 -32.02 18.28 7.75
C ASN A 8 -32.24 17.18 6.71
N VAL A 9 -33.17 16.29 6.99
CA VAL A 9 -33.65 15.25 6.07
C VAL A 9 -35.15 15.45 5.89
N ASP A 10 -35.62 15.77 4.67
CA ASP A 10 -37.02 16.06 4.38
C ASP A 10 -37.65 17.07 5.38
N GLU A 11 -36.95 18.19 5.60
CA GLU A 11 -37.31 19.25 6.55
C GLU A 11 -37.25 18.83 8.04
N GLN A 12 -36.89 17.59 8.35
CA GLN A 12 -36.72 17.10 9.73
C GLN A 12 -35.29 17.36 10.22
N PRO A 13 -35.11 18.15 11.29
CA PRO A 13 -33.77 18.42 11.83
C PRO A 13 -33.22 17.20 12.56
N ILE A 14 -31.99 16.84 12.26
CA ILE A 14 -31.23 15.84 12.99
C ILE A 14 -30.15 16.53 13.81
N SER A 15 -30.18 16.34 15.12
CA SER A 15 -29.17 16.91 16.04
C SER A 15 -27.88 16.09 16.04
N LEU A 16 -26.79 16.70 16.53
CA LEU A 16 -25.51 15.99 16.71
C LEU A 16 -25.65 14.77 17.66
N GLU A 17 -26.50 14.87 18.68
CA GLU A 17 -26.78 13.77 19.61
C GLU A 17 -27.41 12.58 18.86
N GLN A 18 -28.38 12.84 17.98
CA GLN A 18 -28.99 11.79 17.13
C GLN A 18 -27.95 11.19 16.18
N VAL A 19 -27.06 11.98 15.58
CA VAL A 19 -25.98 11.49 14.71
C VAL A 19 -25.07 10.52 15.49
N VAL A 20 -24.65 10.91 16.70
CA VAL A 20 -23.80 10.06 17.55
C VAL A 20 -24.52 8.75 17.89
N LYS A 21 -25.82 8.79 18.24
CA LYS A 21 -26.64 7.61 18.49
C LYS A 21 -26.73 6.69 17.26
N TYR A 22 -26.92 7.25 16.06
CA TYR A 22 -26.97 6.47 14.82
C TYR A 22 -25.61 5.82 14.53
N LEU A 23 -24.50 6.52 14.77
CA LEU A 23 -23.16 5.98 14.64
C LEU A 23 -22.88 4.87 15.66
N GLN A 24 -23.40 4.97 16.89
CA GLN A 24 -23.32 3.91 17.91
C GLN A 24 -24.07 2.66 17.47
N ILE A 25 -25.36 2.82 17.06
CA ILE A 25 -26.22 1.69 16.64
C ILE A 25 -25.64 0.99 15.42
N SER A 26 -25.03 1.71 14.48
CA SER A 26 -24.42 1.14 13.28
C SER A 26 -23.00 0.60 13.50
N GLY A 27 -22.44 0.70 14.72
CA GLY A 27 -21.08 0.29 15.05
C GLY A 27 -19.99 1.17 14.46
N LYS A 28 -20.33 2.35 13.89
CA LYS A 28 -19.40 3.23 13.19
C LYS A 28 -18.81 4.36 14.04
N LEU A 29 -19.27 4.52 15.30
CA LEU A 29 -18.82 5.62 16.15
C LEU A 29 -17.31 5.59 16.41
N GLY A 30 -16.73 4.41 16.65
CA GLY A 30 -15.28 4.27 16.88
C GLY A 30 -14.45 4.74 15.69
N GLN A 31 -14.85 4.34 14.48
CA GLN A 31 -14.19 4.78 13.25
C GLN A 31 -14.31 6.30 13.07
N PHE A 32 -15.51 6.84 13.24
CA PHE A 32 -15.76 8.29 13.13
C PHE A 32 -14.91 9.11 14.10
N ILE A 33 -14.81 8.68 15.37
CA ILE A 33 -13.92 9.31 16.34
C ILE A 33 -12.46 9.19 15.90
N GLY A 34 -12.04 8.03 15.39
CA GLY A 34 -10.70 7.83 14.85
C GLY A 34 -10.35 8.81 13.73
N ASP A 35 -11.28 9.03 12.81
CA ASP A 35 -11.12 9.99 11.69
C ASP A 35 -10.98 11.44 12.21
N ILE A 36 -11.79 11.81 13.21
CA ILE A 36 -11.68 13.13 13.87
C ILE A 36 -10.31 13.29 14.54
N LEU A 37 -9.87 12.29 15.32
CA LEU A 37 -8.59 12.36 16.02
C LEU A 37 -7.41 12.41 15.04
N ARG A 38 -7.50 11.66 13.94
CA ARG A 38 -6.53 11.72 12.86
C ARG A 38 -6.40 13.13 12.30
N GLN A 39 -7.51 13.74 11.92
CA GLN A 39 -7.53 15.10 11.38
C GLN A 39 -7.03 16.11 12.42
N TYR A 40 -7.45 15.98 13.68
CA TYR A 40 -7.01 16.84 14.76
C TYR A 40 -5.48 16.81 14.93
N ILE A 41 -4.85 15.63 14.95
CA ILE A 41 -3.38 15.51 15.04
C ILE A 41 -2.70 16.15 13.84
N ILE A 42 -3.20 15.90 12.63
CA ILE A 42 -2.62 16.49 11.41
C ILE A 42 -2.69 18.03 11.49
N ASP A 43 -3.82 18.58 11.85
CA ASP A 43 -4.00 20.04 11.97
C ASP A 43 -3.07 20.65 13.01
N GLN A 44 -2.92 20.02 14.19
CA GLN A 44 -1.99 20.45 15.24
C GLN A 44 -0.54 20.45 14.74
N GLU A 45 -0.11 19.38 14.07
CA GLU A 45 1.25 19.28 13.55
C GLU A 45 1.50 20.31 12.44
N LEU A 46 0.54 20.55 11.57
CA LEU A 46 0.65 21.56 10.51
C LEU A 46 0.72 23.00 11.05
N GLN A 47 0.02 23.28 12.18
CA GLN A 47 0.08 24.58 12.83
C GLN A 47 1.40 24.83 13.56
N MET A 48 2.01 23.77 14.13
CA MET A 48 3.26 23.88 14.90
C MET A 48 4.51 23.93 14.02
N ARG A 49 4.40 23.64 12.72
CA ARG A 49 5.56 23.45 11.83
C ARG A 49 5.62 24.51 10.73
N GLU A 50 6.56 25.42 10.83
CA GLU A 50 6.84 26.42 9.79
C GLU A 50 7.52 25.80 8.56
N ASP A 51 8.27 24.71 8.75
CA ASP A 51 8.98 23.99 7.68
C ASP A 51 8.04 23.30 6.67
N ILE A 52 6.73 23.19 6.99
CA ILE A 52 5.71 22.59 6.12
C ILE A 52 4.97 23.63 5.25
N ALA A 53 5.32 24.90 5.35
CA ALA A 53 4.69 25.93 4.51
C ALA A 53 4.79 25.59 3.01
N ILE A 54 3.68 25.79 2.29
CA ILE A 54 3.58 25.62 0.84
C ILE A 54 3.43 26.99 0.20
N SER A 55 4.20 27.27 -0.82
CA SER A 55 4.06 28.51 -1.58
C SER A 55 2.67 28.56 -2.25
N PRO A 56 1.95 29.69 -2.18
CA PRO A 56 0.67 29.83 -2.88
C PRO A 56 0.79 29.50 -4.39
N ALA A 57 1.89 29.83 -5.03
CA ALA A 57 2.13 29.52 -6.43
C ALA A 57 2.04 28.03 -6.77
N ILE A 58 2.47 27.13 -5.85
CA ILE A 58 2.37 25.68 -6.04
C ILE A 58 0.89 25.24 -6.04
N THR A 59 0.09 25.79 -5.14
CA THR A 59 -1.36 25.48 -5.05
C THR A 59 -2.08 25.96 -6.31
N GLU A 60 -1.81 27.19 -6.74
CA GLU A 60 -2.41 27.75 -7.96
C GLU A 60 -2.02 26.96 -9.21
N GLN A 61 -0.75 26.56 -9.34
CA GLN A 61 -0.33 25.73 -10.47
C GLN A 61 -1.04 24.38 -10.47
N ALA A 62 -1.18 23.74 -9.33
CA ALA A 62 -1.87 22.47 -9.22
C ALA A 62 -3.36 22.58 -9.59
N ILE A 63 -4.01 23.71 -9.25
CA ILE A 63 -5.41 24.00 -9.66
C ILE A 63 -5.49 24.16 -11.17
N ILE A 64 -4.54 24.87 -11.79
CA ILE A 64 -4.47 25.02 -13.25
C ILE A 64 -4.31 23.65 -13.91
N ASP A 65 -3.38 22.84 -13.44
CA ASP A 65 -3.10 21.51 -13.98
C ASP A 65 -4.32 20.58 -13.82
N PHE A 66 -5.00 20.64 -12.68
CA PHE A 66 -6.26 19.91 -12.45
C PHE A 66 -7.33 20.31 -13.46
N ARG A 67 -7.53 21.61 -13.70
CA ARG A 67 -8.52 22.11 -14.66
C ARG A 67 -8.18 21.69 -16.08
N LEU A 68 -6.91 21.75 -16.47
CA LEU A 68 -6.46 21.30 -17.80
C LEU A 68 -6.70 19.79 -17.98
N LYS A 69 -6.29 18.97 -17.02
CA LYS A 69 -6.44 17.53 -17.06
C LYS A 69 -7.89 17.07 -17.16
N ASN A 70 -8.79 17.81 -16.50
CA ASN A 70 -10.22 17.46 -16.44
C ASN A 70 -11.08 18.24 -17.46
N GLN A 71 -10.47 18.93 -18.42
CA GLN A 71 -11.16 19.75 -19.44
C GLN A 71 -12.05 20.85 -18.85
N LEU A 72 -11.63 21.41 -17.71
CA LEU A 72 -12.32 22.48 -16.98
C LEU A 72 -11.64 23.85 -17.15
N SER A 73 -10.98 24.07 -18.28
CA SER A 73 -10.27 25.32 -18.56
C SER A 73 -11.20 26.52 -18.60
N GLU A 74 -12.41 26.36 -19.12
CA GLU A 74 -13.44 27.39 -19.16
C GLU A 74 -13.96 27.69 -17.75
N PRO A 75 -14.02 28.99 -17.35
CA PRO A 75 -14.45 29.38 -16.01
C PRO A 75 -15.83 28.85 -15.62
N LYS A 76 -16.80 28.86 -16.55
CA LYS A 76 -18.15 28.35 -16.30
C LYS A 76 -18.16 26.85 -16.04
N ALA A 77 -17.44 26.07 -16.84
CA ALA A 77 -17.34 24.63 -16.67
C ALA A 77 -16.75 24.27 -15.30
N PHE A 78 -15.74 25.01 -14.87
CA PHE A 78 -15.14 24.79 -13.55
C PHE A 78 -16.09 25.16 -12.41
N GLN A 79 -16.83 26.28 -12.50
CA GLN A 79 -17.83 26.67 -11.51
C GLN A 79 -18.97 25.65 -11.40
N GLU A 80 -19.45 25.13 -12.53
CA GLU A 80 -20.48 24.08 -12.56
C GLU A 80 -19.95 22.78 -11.94
N TRP A 81 -18.69 22.43 -12.23
CA TRP A 81 -18.03 21.27 -11.62
C TRP A 81 -17.96 21.42 -10.09
N LEU A 82 -17.50 22.55 -9.58
CA LEU A 82 -17.44 22.82 -8.13
C LEU A 82 -18.83 22.66 -7.49
N LYS A 83 -19.86 23.28 -8.08
CA LYS A 83 -21.23 23.19 -7.58
C LYS A 83 -21.76 21.76 -7.57
N ASN A 84 -21.52 21.00 -8.64
CA ASN A 84 -21.94 19.59 -8.75
C ASN A 84 -21.23 18.67 -7.77
N ASN A 85 -20.04 19.06 -7.30
CA ASN A 85 -19.29 18.35 -6.26
C ASN A 85 -19.53 18.92 -4.84
N GLY A 86 -20.51 19.81 -4.67
CA GLY A 86 -20.87 20.36 -3.36
C GLY A 86 -19.78 21.20 -2.70
N THR A 87 -18.92 21.84 -3.50
CA THR A 87 -17.79 22.63 -3.02
C THR A 87 -17.76 24.01 -3.71
N ASP A 88 -16.94 24.91 -3.19
CA ASP A 88 -16.61 26.19 -3.80
C ASP A 88 -15.12 26.31 -4.05
N TYR A 89 -14.68 27.43 -4.66
CA TYR A 89 -13.27 27.65 -4.97
C TYR A 89 -12.39 27.71 -3.72
N GLU A 90 -12.87 28.34 -2.65
CA GLU A 90 -12.09 28.51 -1.41
C GLU A 90 -11.84 27.18 -0.72
N ILE A 91 -12.88 26.35 -0.60
CA ILE A 91 -12.78 24.99 -0.05
C ILE A 91 -11.89 24.14 -0.94
N PHE A 92 -12.06 24.19 -2.27
CA PHE A 92 -11.24 23.43 -3.21
C PHE A 92 -9.77 23.83 -3.13
N HIS A 93 -9.45 25.14 -3.14
CA HIS A 93 -8.10 25.68 -2.98
C HIS A 93 -7.48 25.21 -1.65
N SER A 94 -8.22 25.32 -0.56
CA SER A 94 -7.78 24.88 0.77
C SER A 94 -7.48 23.38 0.81
N THR A 95 -8.31 22.56 0.14
CA THR A 95 -8.12 21.12 0.04
C THR A 95 -6.84 20.77 -0.73
N ILE A 96 -6.58 21.44 -1.86
CA ILE A 96 -5.34 21.24 -2.63
C ILE A 96 -4.11 21.63 -1.80
N SER A 97 -4.16 22.81 -1.15
CA SER A 97 -3.09 23.28 -0.27
C SER A 97 -2.83 22.30 0.90
N PHE A 98 -3.89 21.81 1.54
CA PHE A 98 -3.82 20.84 2.62
C PHE A 98 -3.16 19.53 2.15
N ASN A 99 -3.51 19.02 0.99
CA ASN A 99 -2.90 17.79 0.45
C ASN A 99 -1.38 17.93 0.26
N PHE A 100 -0.91 19.06 -0.25
CA PHE A 100 0.53 19.33 -0.36
C PHE A 100 1.21 19.39 1.01
N LYS A 101 0.58 20.06 1.98
CA LYS A 101 1.11 20.13 3.36
C LYS A 101 1.15 18.74 3.99
N LEU A 102 0.13 17.92 3.78
CA LEU A 102 0.06 16.55 4.28
C LEU A 102 1.18 15.67 3.70
N GLU A 103 1.41 15.73 2.40
CA GLU A 103 2.49 14.97 1.77
C GLU A 103 3.88 15.42 2.28
N LYS A 104 4.06 16.72 2.48
CA LYS A 104 5.29 17.25 3.08
C LYS A 104 5.44 16.84 4.55
N LEU A 105 4.35 16.85 5.34
CA LEU A 105 4.34 16.33 6.70
C LEU A 105 4.75 14.88 6.76
N LYS A 106 4.16 14.03 5.90
CA LYS A 106 4.51 12.61 5.80
C LYS A 106 6.02 12.43 5.54
N ALA A 107 6.55 13.15 4.56
CA ALA A 107 7.97 13.09 4.24
C ALA A 107 8.84 13.45 5.44
N VAL A 108 8.56 14.56 6.11
CA VAL A 108 9.35 15.07 7.25
C VAL A 108 9.30 14.13 8.46
N VAL A 109 8.10 13.66 8.85
CA VAL A 109 7.97 12.81 10.06
C VAL A 109 8.50 11.39 9.87
N THR A 110 8.66 10.95 8.63
CA THR A 110 9.13 9.60 8.31
C THR A 110 10.61 9.55 7.90
N GLU A 111 11.22 10.68 7.56
CA GLU A 111 12.57 10.77 6.98
C GLU A 111 13.61 9.97 7.77
N ASN A 112 13.67 10.18 9.07
CA ASN A 112 14.69 9.55 9.93
C ASN A 112 14.48 8.05 10.16
N LYS A 113 13.27 7.52 9.90
CA LYS A 113 12.92 6.11 10.12
C LYS A 113 12.84 5.32 8.82
N LEU A 114 12.76 6.00 7.68
CA LEU A 114 12.46 5.36 6.39
C LEU A 114 13.52 4.33 5.98
N GLN A 115 14.79 4.67 6.15
CA GLN A 115 15.90 3.77 5.79
C GLN A 115 15.93 2.52 6.67
N GLU A 116 15.77 2.69 7.99
CA GLU A 116 15.71 1.59 8.95
C GLU A 116 14.51 0.67 8.64
N TYR A 117 13.35 1.26 8.46
CA TYR A 117 12.12 0.53 8.13
C TYR A 117 12.20 -0.23 6.80
N PHE A 118 12.86 0.34 5.80
CA PHE A 118 13.14 -0.34 4.54
C PHE A 118 14.04 -1.56 4.75
N ILE A 119 15.11 -1.43 5.54
CA ILE A 119 16.05 -2.52 5.83
C ILE A 119 15.36 -3.65 6.60
N GLU A 120 14.56 -3.34 7.63
CA GLU A 120 13.80 -4.32 8.40
C GLU A 120 12.85 -5.14 7.52
N ARG A 121 12.28 -4.50 6.50
CA ARG A 121 11.31 -5.15 5.61
C ARG A 121 11.91 -5.71 4.34
N LYS A 122 13.22 -5.53 4.12
CA LYS A 122 13.86 -5.83 2.84
C LYS A 122 13.61 -7.25 2.35
N ILE A 123 13.61 -8.23 3.25
CA ILE A 123 13.33 -9.63 2.90
C ILE A 123 11.94 -9.84 2.28
N PHE A 124 10.95 -9.05 2.70
CA PHE A 124 9.59 -9.11 2.16
C PHE A 124 9.40 -8.24 0.91
N LEU A 125 10.24 -7.22 0.75
CA LEU A 125 10.20 -6.28 -0.37
C LEU A 125 10.98 -6.80 -1.57
N ASP A 126 12.11 -7.49 -1.34
CA ASP A 126 12.87 -8.15 -2.39
C ASP A 126 12.04 -9.28 -2.99
N ARG A 127 12.03 -9.33 -4.32
CA ARG A 127 11.35 -10.38 -5.08
C ARG A 127 12.33 -11.16 -5.92
N VAL A 128 11.92 -12.34 -6.28
CA VAL A 128 12.64 -13.18 -7.25
C VAL A 128 11.62 -13.79 -8.19
N VAL A 129 11.95 -13.86 -9.47
CA VAL A 129 11.22 -14.64 -10.46
C VAL A 129 11.83 -16.03 -10.43
N ILE A 130 11.02 -17.04 -10.17
CA ILE A 130 11.41 -18.44 -10.15
C ILE A 130 10.49 -19.26 -11.04
N SER A 131 11.04 -20.31 -11.63
CA SER A 131 10.28 -21.39 -12.27
C SER A 131 10.31 -22.61 -11.38
N ARG A 132 9.31 -23.49 -11.46
CA ARG A 132 9.22 -24.71 -10.65
C ARG A 132 8.72 -25.91 -11.44
N ILE A 133 9.13 -27.09 -10.96
CA ILE A 133 8.55 -28.39 -11.30
C ILE A 133 8.18 -29.05 -9.97
N ILE A 134 6.91 -29.34 -9.76
CA ILE A 134 6.42 -30.01 -8.55
C ILE A 134 5.94 -31.39 -8.91
N VAL A 135 6.45 -32.40 -8.20
CA VAL A 135 6.12 -33.82 -8.40
C VAL A 135 5.77 -34.51 -7.07
N ASP A 136 5.13 -35.69 -7.13
CA ASP A 136 4.63 -36.38 -5.94
C ASP A 136 5.71 -37.11 -5.15
N ASN A 137 6.81 -37.54 -5.81
CA ASN A 137 7.82 -38.34 -5.15
C ASN A 137 9.24 -37.85 -5.44
N ARG A 138 10.14 -38.25 -4.56
CA ARG A 138 11.52 -37.80 -4.56
C ARG A 138 12.30 -38.39 -5.72
N GLU A 139 12.09 -39.67 -6.03
CA GLU A 139 12.79 -40.37 -7.08
C GLU A 139 12.57 -39.70 -8.43
N LEU A 140 11.34 -39.33 -8.74
CA LEU A 140 11.03 -38.59 -9.99
C LEU A 140 11.70 -37.22 -9.98
N ALA A 141 11.70 -36.49 -8.86
CA ALA A 141 12.37 -35.19 -8.80
C ALA A 141 13.90 -35.32 -9.04
N GLU A 142 14.56 -36.35 -8.46
CA GLU A 142 15.98 -36.63 -8.67
C GLU A 142 16.27 -37.03 -10.13
N GLU A 143 15.39 -37.83 -10.76
CA GLU A 143 15.51 -38.19 -12.18
C GLU A 143 15.39 -36.96 -13.08
N LEU A 144 14.38 -36.07 -12.83
CA LEU A 144 14.22 -34.86 -13.62
C LEU A 144 15.39 -33.88 -13.44
N GLN A 145 15.94 -33.80 -12.24
CA GLN A 145 17.16 -33.01 -12.00
C GLN A 145 18.33 -33.54 -12.85
N ALA A 146 18.57 -34.85 -12.85
CA ALA A 146 19.63 -35.46 -13.66
C ALA A 146 19.41 -35.17 -15.14
N GLN A 147 18.21 -35.30 -15.65
CA GLN A 147 17.89 -34.97 -17.04
C GLN A 147 18.17 -33.49 -17.39
N ILE A 148 17.88 -32.55 -16.48
CA ILE A 148 18.22 -31.14 -16.67
C ILE A 148 19.74 -30.92 -16.69
N GLU A 149 20.46 -31.56 -15.79
CA GLU A 149 21.91 -31.50 -15.74
C GLU A 149 22.58 -32.10 -17.02
N GLU A 150 21.92 -33.07 -17.66
CA GLU A 150 22.29 -33.64 -18.97
C GLU A 150 21.85 -32.77 -20.15
N GLY A 151 21.14 -31.67 -19.93
CA GLY A 151 20.78 -30.70 -20.96
C GLY A 151 19.33 -30.76 -21.42
N ALA A 152 18.42 -31.47 -20.73
CA ALA A 152 17.01 -31.43 -21.01
C ALA A 152 16.42 -30.05 -20.66
N SER A 153 15.42 -29.61 -21.43
CA SER A 153 14.77 -28.32 -21.18
C SER A 153 13.91 -28.37 -19.92
N PHE A 154 14.19 -27.47 -18.96
CA PHE A 154 13.39 -27.28 -17.77
C PHE A 154 11.92 -26.99 -18.14
N GLU A 155 11.69 -26.18 -19.15
CA GLU A 155 10.36 -25.76 -19.61
C GLU A 155 9.53 -26.95 -20.13
N GLN A 156 10.16 -27.87 -20.86
CA GLN A 156 9.51 -29.07 -21.37
C GLN A 156 9.16 -30.01 -20.23
N LEU A 157 10.10 -30.25 -19.31
CA LEU A 157 9.88 -31.10 -18.15
C LEU A 157 8.82 -30.49 -17.20
N ALA A 158 8.81 -29.18 -17.02
CA ALA A 158 7.76 -28.50 -16.25
C ALA A 158 6.37 -28.73 -16.85
N LYS A 159 6.26 -28.61 -18.16
CA LYS A 159 5.00 -28.80 -18.89
C LYS A 159 4.50 -30.25 -18.83
N GLU A 160 5.42 -31.21 -18.87
CA GLU A 160 5.09 -32.64 -18.92
C GLU A 160 4.83 -33.23 -17.54
N TYR A 161 5.65 -32.91 -16.54
CA TYR A 161 5.65 -33.57 -15.24
C TYR A 161 5.11 -32.75 -14.08
N SER A 162 5.11 -31.40 -14.17
CA SER A 162 4.68 -30.60 -13.03
C SER A 162 3.18 -30.73 -12.75
N LEU A 163 2.86 -30.88 -11.46
CA LEU A 163 1.50 -31.02 -10.96
C LEU A 163 0.80 -29.67 -10.76
N THR A 164 1.51 -28.57 -10.94
CA THR A 164 0.98 -27.22 -10.71
C THR A 164 0.44 -26.59 -12.00
N ASP A 165 -0.52 -25.68 -11.87
CA ASP A 165 -1.18 -25.05 -13.03
C ASP A 165 -0.23 -24.18 -13.86
N ASP A 166 0.84 -23.66 -13.26
CA ASP A 166 1.86 -22.87 -13.96
C ASP A 166 2.70 -23.68 -14.95
N ARG A 167 2.55 -25.01 -15.00
CA ARG A 167 3.14 -25.86 -16.04
C ARG A 167 2.79 -25.39 -17.47
N ILE A 168 1.61 -24.77 -17.66
CA ILE A 168 1.16 -24.27 -18.98
C ILE A 168 1.97 -23.04 -19.43
N VAL A 169 2.62 -22.36 -18.50
CA VAL A 169 3.54 -21.24 -18.73
C VAL A 169 4.97 -21.63 -18.35
N ASN A 170 5.34 -22.89 -18.63
CA ASN A 170 6.71 -23.42 -18.43
C ASN A 170 7.17 -23.43 -16.95
N GLY A 171 6.24 -23.48 -16.01
CA GLY A 171 6.52 -23.49 -14.58
C GLY A 171 6.85 -22.11 -13.98
N ILE A 172 6.74 -21.03 -14.74
CA ILE A 172 7.08 -19.68 -14.26
C ILE A 172 6.03 -19.22 -13.25
N MET A 173 6.47 -18.92 -12.01
CA MET A 173 5.61 -18.42 -10.94
C MET A 173 5.43 -16.90 -10.96
N GLY A 174 6.25 -16.15 -11.70
CA GLY A 174 6.31 -14.69 -11.64
C GLY A 174 7.05 -14.18 -10.38
N PRO A 175 7.01 -12.87 -10.11
CA PRO A 175 7.73 -12.27 -8.99
C PRO A 175 7.13 -12.69 -7.63
N VAL A 176 7.90 -13.41 -6.84
CA VAL A 176 7.54 -13.88 -5.48
C VAL A 176 8.38 -13.13 -4.46
N SER A 177 7.77 -12.70 -3.34
CA SER A 177 8.51 -12.12 -2.22
C SER A 177 9.41 -13.19 -1.56
N ARG A 178 10.67 -12.86 -1.31
CA ARG A 178 11.59 -13.76 -0.61
C ARG A 178 11.09 -14.12 0.79
N GLY A 179 10.47 -13.16 1.50
CA GLY A 179 9.93 -13.39 2.83
C GLY A 179 8.69 -14.29 2.89
N SER A 180 8.01 -14.54 1.76
CA SER A 180 6.86 -15.46 1.69
C SER A 180 7.24 -16.90 1.33
N MET A 181 8.51 -17.17 1.04
CA MET A 181 8.97 -18.51 0.69
C MET A 181 9.14 -19.39 1.93
N PRO A 182 8.90 -20.70 1.82
CA PRO A 182 9.35 -21.65 2.83
C PRO A 182 10.85 -21.50 3.13
N ASP A 183 11.26 -21.65 4.39
CA ASP A 183 12.63 -21.37 4.83
C ASP A 183 13.70 -22.16 4.05
N LYS A 184 13.43 -23.44 3.76
CA LYS A 184 14.35 -24.30 2.97
C LYS A 184 14.55 -23.75 1.55
N LEU A 185 13.45 -23.34 0.90
CA LEU A 185 13.50 -22.79 -0.46
C LEU A 185 14.21 -21.43 -0.47
N ARG A 186 13.85 -20.55 0.48
CA ARG A 186 14.47 -19.23 0.60
C ARG A 186 15.98 -19.33 0.78
N ALA A 187 16.44 -20.19 1.70
CA ALA A 187 17.87 -20.39 1.96
C ALA A 187 18.62 -20.85 0.71
N ALA A 188 18.02 -21.73 -0.10
CA ALA A 188 18.60 -22.19 -1.34
C ALA A 188 18.61 -21.11 -2.43
N VAL A 189 17.49 -20.38 -2.59
CA VAL A 189 17.38 -19.24 -3.52
C VAL A 189 18.38 -18.13 -3.19
N ASP A 190 18.63 -17.88 -1.90
CA ASP A 190 19.51 -16.78 -1.46
C ASP A 190 20.97 -16.96 -1.85
N VAL A 191 21.40 -18.20 -2.12
CA VAL A 191 22.78 -18.53 -2.53
C VAL A 191 22.88 -18.89 -4.01
N ALA A 192 21.76 -19.07 -4.70
CA ALA A 192 21.72 -19.48 -6.10
C ALA A 192 21.97 -18.32 -7.05
N SER A 193 22.50 -18.63 -8.21
CA SER A 193 22.65 -17.69 -9.34
C SER A 193 21.47 -17.81 -10.32
N PRO A 194 21.15 -16.76 -11.09
CA PRO A 194 20.18 -16.88 -12.18
C PRO A 194 20.53 -18.00 -13.15
N GLY A 195 19.56 -18.85 -13.51
CA GLY A 195 19.71 -20.05 -14.32
C GLY A 195 20.05 -21.32 -13.52
N GLU A 196 20.44 -21.20 -12.26
CA GLU A 196 20.78 -22.35 -11.41
C GLU A 196 19.53 -23.12 -10.98
N ILE A 197 19.65 -24.46 -10.99
CA ILE A 197 18.62 -25.39 -10.55
C ILE A 197 18.79 -25.68 -9.06
N ILE A 198 17.72 -25.56 -8.33
CA ILE A 198 17.64 -25.77 -6.89
C ILE A 198 16.74 -26.97 -6.61
N GLY A 199 17.19 -27.87 -5.78
CA GLY A 199 16.38 -29.01 -5.32
C GLY A 199 17.08 -30.35 -5.51
N PRO A 200 16.31 -31.44 -5.32
CA PRO A 200 14.90 -31.49 -4.92
C PRO A 200 14.65 -30.95 -3.51
N ILE A 201 13.69 -30.06 -3.37
CA ILE A 201 13.24 -29.54 -2.07
C ILE A 201 11.91 -30.20 -1.71
N GLU A 202 11.86 -30.79 -0.52
CA GLU A 202 10.63 -31.32 0.06
C GLU A 202 9.72 -30.19 0.53
N LEU A 203 8.52 -30.16 0.00
CA LEU A 203 7.44 -29.20 0.29
C LEU A 203 6.20 -29.98 0.71
N GLU A 204 5.95 -30.09 2.00
CA GLU A 204 4.89 -30.92 2.57
C GLU A 204 5.01 -32.41 2.09
N GLU A 205 4.07 -32.87 1.30
CA GLU A 205 4.04 -34.24 0.74
C GLU A 205 4.57 -34.32 -0.70
N ARG A 206 5.23 -33.26 -1.22
CA ARG A 206 5.70 -33.14 -2.59
C ARG A 206 7.15 -32.71 -2.67
N TYR A 207 7.73 -32.85 -3.86
CA TYR A 207 9.10 -32.43 -4.14
C TYR A 207 9.13 -31.42 -5.26
N GLY A 208 9.95 -30.38 -5.09
CA GLY A 208 10.09 -29.31 -6.05
C GLY A 208 11.51 -29.14 -6.56
N LEU A 209 11.65 -28.99 -7.87
CA LEU A 209 12.81 -28.41 -8.52
C LEU A 209 12.50 -26.97 -8.84
N PHE A 210 13.44 -26.08 -8.59
CA PHE A 210 13.27 -24.65 -8.84
C PHE A 210 14.42 -24.13 -9.68
N ARG A 211 14.16 -23.13 -10.50
CA ARG A 211 15.18 -22.37 -11.21
C ARG A 211 15.00 -20.89 -10.92
N VAL A 212 16.09 -20.24 -10.52
CA VAL A 212 16.10 -18.79 -10.37
C VAL A 212 16.16 -18.15 -11.74
N GLU A 213 15.15 -17.38 -12.09
CA GLU A 213 15.13 -16.64 -13.37
C GLU A 213 15.76 -15.25 -13.21
N GLN A 214 15.33 -14.50 -12.19
CA GLN A 214 15.77 -13.13 -11.98
C GLN A 214 15.55 -12.67 -10.53
N PHE A 215 16.53 -12.01 -9.96
CA PHE A 215 16.37 -11.26 -8.72
C PHE A 215 15.85 -9.84 -9.02
N LEU A 216 14.88 -9.39 -8.23
CA LEU A 216 14.26 -8.09 -8.30
C LEU A 216 14.42 -7.38 -6.95
N PRO A 217 15.62 -6.83 -6.65
CA PRO A 217 15.88 -6.18 -5.39
C PRO A 217 15.06 -4.90 -5.26
N ALA A 218 14.42 -4.72 -4.11
CA ALA A 218 13.73 -3.49 -3.78
C ALA A 218 14.73 -2.34 -3.57
N SER A 219 14.32 -1.14 -3.94
CA SER A 219 15.13 0.08 -3.79
C SER A 219 14.25 1.27 -3.39
N LEU A 220 14.75 2.13 -2.50
CA LEU A 220 14.11 3.42 -2.18
C LEU A 220 14.20 4.45 -3.32
N THR A 221 14.90 4.14 -4.40
CA THR A 221 14.84 4.95 -5.65
C THR A 221 13.55 4.72 -6.42
N ASP A 222 12.83 3.61 -6.14
CA ASP A 222 11.46 3.41 -6.61
C ASP A 222 10.53 4.33 -5.83
N THR A 223 10.00 5.33 -6.53
CA THR A 223 9.12 6.36 -5.95
C THR A 223 7.85 5.76 -5.36
N GLN A 224 7.27 4.75 -6.01
CA GLN A 224 6.03 4.12 -5.55
C GLN A 224 6.27 3.32 -4.27
N LEU A 225 7.34 2.54 -4.20
CA LEU A 225 7.74 1.82 -3.00
C LEU A 225 8.04 2.79 -1.86
N LYS A 226 8.81 3.85 -2.13
CA LYS A 226 9.13 4.87 -1.13
C LYS A 226 7.87 5.50 -0.55
N GLN A 227 6.92 5.90 -1.39
CA GLN A 227 5.64 6.46 -0.94
C GLN A 227 4.83 5.47 -0.11
N THR A 228 4.81 4.20 -0.51
CA THR A 228 4.12 3.14 0.25
C THR A 228 4.70 3.02 1.66
N LEU A 229 6.02 2.94 1.79
CA LEU A 229 6.70 2.83 3.09
C LEU A 229 6.53 4.11 3.94
N GLN A 230 6.55 5.28 3.32
CA GLN A 230 6.27 6.54 4.01
C GLN A 230 4.83 6.58 4.53
N ASN A 231 3.86 6.13 3.75
CA ASN A 231 2.47 6.05 4.20
C ASN A 231 2.32 5.09 5.39
N GLU A 232 2.92 3.90 5.35
CA GLU A 232 2.88 2.95 6.46
C GLU A 232 3.52 3.51 7.73
N LEU A 233 4.66 4.18 7.62
CA LEU A 233 5.32 4.83 8.74
C LEU A 233 4.50 6.00 9.30
N PHE A 234 3.86 6.76 8.42
CA PHE A 234 2.98 7.86 8.81
C PHE A 234 1.77 7.36 9.59
N GLU A 235 1.13 6.27 9.14
CA GLU A 235 0.03 5.65 9.89
C GLU A 235 0.46 5.17 11.29
N LYS A 236 1.64 4.56 11.40
CA LYS A 236 2.21 4.17 12.70
C LYS A 236 2.43 5.39 13.58
N TRP A 237 3.04 6.44 13.03
CA TRP A 237 3.28 7.69 13.74
C TRP A 237 1.98 8.35 14.23
N LEU A 238 0.93 8.39 13.40
CA LEU A 238 -0.40 8.87 13.80
C LEU A 238 -1.00 8.03 14.91
N ALA A 239 -0.95 6.72 14.80
CA ALA A 239 -1.46 5.81 15.83
C ALA A 239 -0.75 6.04 17.18
N GLU A 240 0.58 6.19 17.18
CA GLU A 240 1.36 6.53 18.39
C GLU A 240 0.95 7.88 19.02
N LYS A 241 0.65 8.88 18.18
CA LYS A 241 0.15 10.19 18.63
C LYS A 241 -1.25 10.09 19.23
N ILE A 242 -2.16 9.39 18.56
CA ILE A 242 -3.55 9.20 19.02
C ILE A 242 -3.58 8.45 20.35
N GLN A 243 -2.77 7.42 20.53
CA GLN A 243 -2.69 6.65 21.79
C GLN A 243 -2.28 7.50 23.01
N LYS A 244 -1.59 8.62 22.80
CA LYS A 244 -1.19 9.54 23.88
C LYS A 244 -2.29 10.55 24.24
N LEU A 245 -3.40 10.60 23.49
CA LEU A 245 -4.47 11.53 23.77
C LEU A 245 -5.42 10.99 24.85
N THR A 246 -5.88 11.89 25.71
CA THR A 246 -7.02 11.61 26.58
C THR A 246 -8.30 12.08 25.92
N VAL A 247 -9.12 11.15 25.44
CA VAL A 247 -10.35 11.45 24.70
C VAL A 247 -11.57 11.23 25.59
N LYS A 248 -12.45 12.24 25.66
CA LYS A 248 -13.73 12.14 26.37
C LYS A 248 -14.86 12.61 25.45
N LEU A 249 -15.82 11.72 25.21
CA LEU A 249 -17.03 12.09 24.48
C LEU A 249 -17.94 12.95 25.36
N GLN A 250 -18.28 14.16 24.91
CA GLN A 250 -19.09 15.13 25.63
C GLN A 250 -20.59 15.06 25.28
N VAL A 251 -20.94 14.31 24.25
CA VAL A 251 -22.34 14.11 23.81
C VAL A 251 -22.89 12.87 24.53
N LYS A 252 -24.02 13.03 25.19
CA LYS A 252 -24.70 11.96 25.93
C LYS A 252 -25.70 11.24 25.03
#